data_b048961a4a4a91401485f8d337bae558
#
_entry.id   b048961a4a4a91401485f8d337bae558
#
_cell.length_a   1.000
_cell.length_b   1.000
_cell.length_c   1.000
_cell.angle_alpha   90.00
_cell.angle_beta   90.00
_cell.angle_gamma   90.00
#
_symmetry.space_group_name_H-M   'P 1'
#
loop_
_entity.id
_entity.type
_entity.pdbx_description
1 polymer ?
#
loop_
_entity_poly.entity_id
_entity_poly.type
_entity_poly.pdbx_seq_one_letter_code
_entity_poly.pdbx_strand_id
1 'polypeptide(L)'
;IPNLPIFCDPSHIGGKRELVAPLCQQAMDLNFDGLIIESHCNPDCAWSDASQQVTPDVLDYILNLLVIRTETQSTESLAQLRKQIDECDDNIIQELAKRMRVAREIGTYKKEHGITVLQAGRYNEILEKRGAQGEQCGMDSEFMKKIFEAIHEESVRQQMEIINK
;
A
#
# COMPACT_ATOMS: atom_id res chain seq x y z
N ILE A 1 -11.66 -3.01 -18.63
CA ILE A 1 -12.31 -4.16 -19.30
C ILE A 1 -12.52 -5.19 -18.21
N PRO A 2 -13.75 -5.37 -17.69
CA PRO A 2 -13.99 -6.10 -16.44
C PRO A 2 -13.78 -7.63 -16.50
N ASN A 3 -13.44 -8.21 -17.63
CA ASN A 3 -13.26 -9.66 -17.78
C ASN A 3 -12.00 -10.03 -18.58
N LEU A 4 -10.99 -9.17 -18.58
CA LEU A 4 -9.72 -9.47 -19.24
C LEU A 4 -8.85 -10.29 -18.26
N PRO A 5 -8.41 -11.52 -18.63
CA PRO A 5 -7.51 -12.28 -17.79
C PRO A 5 -6.16 -11.56 -17.63
N ILE A 6 -5.65 -11.54 -16.41
CA ILE A 6 -4.38 -10.88 -16.04
C ILE A 6 -3.35 -11.97 -15.75
N PHE A 7 -2.25 -11.96 -16.48
CA PHE A 7 -1.13 -12.88 -16.28
C PHE A 7 0.05 -12.15 -15.64
N CYS A 8 0.68 -12.78 -14.67
CA CYS A 8 1.94 -12.32 -14.09
C CYS A 8 3.11 -12.95 -14.84
N ASP A 9 4.17 -12.19 -15.04
CA ASP A 9 5.45 -12.68 -15.57
C ASP A 9 6.54 -12.60 -14.49
N PRO A 10 6.66 -13.64 -13.64
CA PRO A 10 7.63 -13.66 -12.56
C PRO A 10 9.08 -13.64 -13.03
N SER A 11 9.36 -14.16 -14.23
CA SER A 11 10.71 -14.19 -14.80
C SER A 11 11.24 -12.78 -15.05
N HIS A 12 10.47 -11.94 -15.74
CA HIS A 12 10.89 -10.57 -16.05
C HIS A 12 10.75 -9.62 -14.86
N ILE A 13 9.71 -9.76 -14.04
CA ILE A 13 9.55 -8.96 -12.82
C ILE A 13 10.69 -9.21 -11.84
N GLY A 14 11.09 -10.47 -11.64
CA GLY A 14 12.17 -10.85 -10.73
C GLY A 14 13.56 -10.60 -11.29
N GLY A 15 13.77 -10.82 -12.58
CA GLY A 15 15.07 -10.73 -13.26
C GLY A 15 16.12 -11.71 -12.74
N LYS A 16 15.75 -12.57 -11.82
CA LYS A 16 16.61 -13.56 -11.16
C LYS A 16 15.85 -14.83 -10.88
N ARG A 17 16.53 -15.95 -11.07
CA ARG A 17 16.01 -17.32 -10.96
C ARG A 17 15.41 -17.62 -9.57
N GLU A 18 16.08 -17.15 -8.51
CA GLU A 18 15.64 -17.34 -7.12
C GLU A 18 14.36 -16.60 -6.76
N LEU A 19 13.97 -15.59 -7.54
CA LEU A 19 12.76 -14.81 -7.30
C LEU A 19 11.53 -15.36 -8.04
N VAL A 20 11.70 -16.29 -8.98
CA VAL A 20 10.61 -16.82 -9.78
C VAL A 20 9.56 -17.51 -8.88
N ALA A 21 9.98 -18.45 -8.02
CA ALA A 21 9.07 -19.19 -7.16
C ALA A 21 8.27 -18.27 -6.19
N PRO A 22 8.88 -17.39 -5.40
CA PRO A 22 8.14 -16.51 -4.51
C PRO A 22 7.21 -15.53 -5.26
N LEU A 23 7.60 -15.05 -6.44
CA LEU A 23 6.73 -14.18 -7.25
C LEU A 23 5.55 -14.97 -7.87
N CYS A 24 5.74 -16.21 -8.25
CA CYS A 24 4.64 -17.09 -8.67
C CYS A 24 3.60 -17.22 -7.55
N GLN A 25 4.02 -17.51 -6.33
CA GLN A 25 3.10 -17.61 -5.19
C GLN A 25 2.41 -16.29 -4.91
N GLN A 26 3.14 -15.18 -4.92
CA GLN A 26 2.57 -13.85 -4.71
C GLN A 26 1.52 -13.50 -5.78
N ALA A 27 1.74 -13.87 -7.04
CA ALA A 27 0.76 -13.68 -8.10
C ALA A 27 -0.52 -14.48 -7.83
N MET A 28 -0.40 -15.75 -7.39
CA MET A 28 -1.56 -16.57 -7.03
C MET A 28 -2.31 -16.00 -5.81
N ASP A 29 -1.58 -15.48 -4.82
CA ASP A 29 -2.17 -14.85 -3.63
C ASP A 29 -2.89 -13.52 -3.96
N LEU A 30 -2.48 -12.84 -5.04
CA LEU A 30 -3.11 -11.63 -5.59
C LEU A 30 -4.20 -11.93 -6.63
N ASN A 31 -4.57 -13.21 -6.81
CA ASN A 31 -5.64 -13.64 -7.71
C ASN A 31 -5.38 -13.31 -9.20
N PHE A 32 -4.13 -13.43 -9.66
CA PHE A 32 -3.83 -13.41 -11.09
C PHE A 32 -4.41 -14.66 -11.77
N ASP A 33 -4.87 -14.53 -13.00
CA ASP A 33 -5.49 -15.63 -13.77
C ASP A 33 -4.47 -16.65 -14.27
N GLY A 34 -3.17 -16.30 -14.31
CA GLY A 34 -2.13 -17.19 -14.74
C GLY A 34 -0.72 -16.63 -14.64
N LEU A 35 0.24 -17.43 -15.04
CA LEU A 35 1.66 -17.13 -15.00
C LEU A 35 2.29 -17.34 -16.38
N ILE A 36 3.28 -16.51 -16.72
CA ILE A 36 4.17 -16.67 -17.85
C ILE A 36 5.57 -16.85 -17.29
N ILE A 37 6.15 -18.03 -17.45
CA ILE A 37 7.46 -18.36 -16.85
C ILE A 37 8.41 -18.82 -17.95
N GLU A 38 9.58 -18.22 -18.04
CA GLU A 38 10.63 -18.63 -18.96
C GLU A 38 11.34 -19.89 -18.45
N SER A 39 11.45 -20.88 -19.33
CA SER A 39 12.13 -22.13 -19.04
C SER A 39 13.06 -22.56 -20.18
N HIS A 40 14.25 -23.06 -19.81
CA HIS A 40 15.24 -23.56 -20.75
C HIS A 40 15.93 -24.81 -20.18
N CYS A 41 16.24 -25.79 -21.04
CA CYS A 41 16.89 -27.02 -20.63
C CYS A 41 18.28 -26.83 -19.99
N ASN A 42 18.97 -25.74 -20.36
CA ASN A 42 20.22 -25.32 -19.73
C ASN A 42 20.22 -23.76 -19.68
N PRO A 43 19.61 -23.15 -18.64
CA PRO A 43 19.41 -21.72 -18.57
C PRO A 43 20.70 -20.88 -18.72
N ASP A 44 21.82 -21.37 -18.22
CA ASP A 44 23.10 -20.66 -18.28
C ASP A 44 23.65 -20.53 -19.72
N CYS A 45 23.12 -21.31 -20.65
CA CYS A 45 23.45 -21.25 -22.08
C CYS A 45 22.31 -20.64 -22.91
N ALA A 46 21.29 -20.06 -22.30
CA ALA A 46 20.19 -19.42 -23.02
C ALA A 46 20.69 -18.19 -23.79
N TRP A 47 20.10 -17.96 -24.97
CA TRP A 47 20.49 -16.83 -25.81
C TRP A 47 20.06 -15.47 -25.28
N SER A 48 19.04 -15.44 -24.44
CA SER A 48 18.57 -14.27 -23.72
C SER A 48 18.19 -14.63 -22.29
N ASP A 49 18.22 -13.66 -21.40
CA ASP A 49 17.64 -13.69 -20.05
C ASP A 49 18.03 -14.90 -19.19
N ALA A 50 19.25 -15.41 -19.40
CA ALA A 50 19.78 -16.61 -18.75
C ALA A 50 19.64 -16.59 -17.21
N SER A 51 19.75 -15.41 -16.58
CA SER A 51 19.70 -15.25 -15.13
C SER A 51 18.31 -15.47 -14.51
N GLN A 52 17.26 -15.36 -15.30
CA GLN A 52 15.86 -15.43 -14.84
C GLN A 52 15.14 -16.71 -15.27
N GLN A 53 15.71 -17.46 -16.21
CA GLN A 53 15.13 -18.72 -16.69
C GLN A 53 15.36 -19.86 -15.71
N VAL A 54 14.39 -20.75 -15.59
CA VAL A 54 14.46 -21.98 -14.79
C VAL A 54 14.54 -23.23 -15.69
N THR A 55 15.00 -24.33 -15.15
CA THR A 55 14.92 -25.61 -15.88
C THR A 55 13.49 -26.17 -15.87
N PRO A 56 13.11 -27.06 -16.81
CA PRO A 56 11.80 -27.71 -16.79
C PRO A 56 11.51 -28.43 -15.45
N ASP A 57 12.51 -29.12 -14.86
CA ASP A 57 12.35 -29.80 -13.57
C ASP A 57 12.06 -28.80 -12.42
N VAL A 58 12.75 -27.64 -12.42
CA VAL A 58 12.50 -26.57 -11.44
C VAL A 58 11.13 -25.93 -11.69
N LEU A 59 10.72 -25.75 -12.94
CA LEU A 59 9.39 -25.27 -13.27
C LEU A 59 8.30 -26.21 -12.74
N ASP A 60 8.44 -27.52 -13.01
CA ASP A 60 7.51 -28.54 -12.49
C ASP A 60 7.43 -28.49 -10.96
N TYR A 61 8.59 -28.42 -10.30
CA TYR A 61 8.66 -28.28 -8.85
C TYR A 61 7.93 -27.03 -8.33
N ILE A 62 8.15 -25.85 -8.96
CA ILE A 62 7.46 -24.60 -8.61
C ILE A 62 5.95 -24.77 -8.74
N LEU A 63 5.47 -25.27 -9.89
CA LEU A 63 4.04 -25.43 -10.17
C LEU A 63 3.36 -26.39 -9.17
N ASN A 64 4.03 -27.46 -8.76
CA ASN A 64 3.52 -28.42 -7.78
C ASN A 64 3.48 -27.86 -6.34
N LEU A 65 4.27 -26.84 -6.03
CA LEU A 65 4.27 -26.18 -4.71
C LEU A 65 3.28 -25.01 -4.58
N LEU A 66 2.74 -24.52 -5.71
CA LEU A 66 1.83 -23.39 -5.66
C LEU A 66 0.56 -23.71 -4.87
N VAL A 67 0.29 -22.85 -3.90
CA VAL A 67 -0.98 -22.86 -3.18
C VAL A 67 -1.95 -21.96 -3.93
N ILE A 68 -2.90 -22.56 -4.65
CA ILE A 68 -3.96 -21.81 -5.34
C ILE A 68 -5.05 -21.50 -4.31
N ARG A 69 -5.23 -20.21 -4.02
CA ARG A 69 -6.29 -19.73 -3.14
C ARG A 69 -7.48 -19.31 -4.00
N THR A 70 -8.62 -19.88 -3.73
CA THR A 70 -9.87 -19.46 -4.38
C THR A 70 -10.48 -18.30 -3.56
N GLU A 71 -11.20 -17.41 -4.23
CA GLU A 71 -12.11 -16.48 -3.54
C GLU A 71 -13.16 -17.29 -2.78
N THR A 72 -12.86 -17.67 -1.55
CA THR A 72 -13.83 -18.29 -0.67
C THR A 72 -14.96 -17.30 -0.41
N GLN A 73 -16.19 -17.71 -0.65
CA GLN A 73 -17.35 -16.98 -0.15
C GLN A 73 -17.11 -16.64 1.33
N SER A 74 -17.30 -15.38 1.69
CA SER A 74 -16.97 -14.89 3.02
C SER A 74 -17.61 -15.77 4.07
N THR A 75 -16.79 -16.46 4.87
CA THR A 75 -17.29 -17.11 6.08
C THR A 75 -17.90 -16.03 6.98
N GLU A 76 -18.88 -16.38 7.80
CA GLU A 76 -19.48 -15.44 8.76
C GLU A 76 -18.42 -14.70 9.61
N SER A 77 -17.34 -15.40 9.98
CA SER A 77 -16.19 -14.82 10.67
C SER A 77 -15.49 -13.72 9.87
N LEU A 78 -15.29 -13.89 8.55
CA LEU A 78 -14.67 -12.88 7.70
C LEU A 78 -15.59 -11.67 7.51
N ALA A 79 -16.90 -11.90 7.40
CA ALA A 79 -17.88 -10.81 7.32
C ALA A 79 -17.89 -9.97 8.62
N GLN A 80 -17.80 -10.62 9.79
CA GLN A 80 -17.67 -9.92 11.08
C GLN A 80 -16.39 -9.11 11.20
N LEU A 81 -15.24 -9.64 10.74
CA LEU A 81 -13.97 -8.91 10.73
C LEU A 81 -14.00 -7.70 9.79
N ARG A 82 -14.59 -7.84 8.61
CA ARG A 82 -14.80 -6.72 7.68
C ARG A 82 -15.65 -5.62 8.30
N LYS A 83 -16.75 -6.00 8.99
CA LYS A 83 -17.59 -5.04 9.71
C LYS A 83 -16.81 -4.27 10.79
N GLN A 84 -15.90 -4.94 11.51
CA GLN A 84 -15.03 -4.24 12.48
C GLN A 84 -14.10 -3.24 11.80
N ILE A 85 -13.58 -3.55 10.60
CA ILE A 85 -12.78 -2.60 9.81
C ILE A 85 -13.66 -1.41 9.40
N ASP A 86 -14.87 -1.65 8.88
CA ASP A 86 -15.80 -0.57 8.49
C ASP A 86 -16.10 0.37 9.68
N GLU A 87 -16.31 -0.17 10.88
CA GLU A 87 -16.51 0.62 12.10
C GLU A 87 -15.26 1.44 12.48
N CYS A 88 -14.05 0.89 12.26
CA CYS A 88 -12.80 1.63 12.44
C CYS A 88 -12.66 2.77 11.43
N ASP A 89 -12.99 2.50 10.16
CA ASP A 89 -12.93 3.50 9.09
C ASP A 89 -13.91 4.66 9.35
N ASP A 90 -15.12 4.35 9.79
CA ASP A 90 -16.09 5.37 10.22
C ASP A 90 -15.56 6.25 11.36
N ASN A 91 -14.88 5.66 12.34
CA ASN A 91 -14.25 6.41 13.43
C ASN A 91 -13.10 7.30 12.90
N ILE A 92 -12.26 6.80 12.00
CA ILE A 92 -11.19 7.58 11.36
C ILE A 92 -11.78 8.79 10.63
N ILE A 93 -12.84 8.60 9.84
CA ILE A 93 -13.53 9.69 9.13
C ILE A 93 -14.06 10.74 10.11
N GLN A 94 -14.69 10.32 11.19
CA GLN A 94 -15.21 11.24 12.20
C GLN A 94 -14.11 12.05 12.89
N GLU A 95 -13.00 11.41 13.25
CA GLU A 95 -11.86 12.11 13.86
C GLU A 95 -11.16 13.06 12.88
N LEU A 96 -11.05 12.67 11.61
CA LEU A 96 -10.56 13.56 10.55
C LEU A 96 -11.48 14.79 10.37
N ALA A 97 -12.79 14.58 10.37
CA ALA A 97 -13.76 15.69 10.28
C ALA A 97 -13.64 16.66 11.46
N LYS A 98 -13.48 16.15 12.69
CA LYS A 98 -13.22 16.96 13.88
C LYS A 98 -11.91 17.74 13.74
N ARG A 99 -10.84 17.07 13.30
CA ARG A 99 -9.54 17.69 13.09
C ARG A 99 -9.59 18.80 12.04
N MET A 100 -10.31 18.60 10.93
CA MET A 100 -10.45 19.61 9.89
C MET A 100 -11.29 20.81 10.36
N ARG A 101 -12.24 20.61 11.26
CA ARG A 101 -12.96 21.72 11.91
C ARG A 101 -12.00 22.62 12.70
N VAL A 102 -11.17 22.00 13.56
CA VAL A 102 -10.15 22.73 14.31
C VAL A 102 -9.13 23.40 13.38
N ALA A 103 -8.74 22.75 12.27
CA ALA A 103 -7.84 23.35 11.30
C ALA A 103 -8.43 24.62 10.65
N ARG A 104 -9.73 24.66 10.39
CA ARG A 104 -10.43 25.86 9.91
C ARG A 104 -10.48 26.96 10.97
N GLU A 105 -10.74 26.63 12.23
CA GLU A 105 -10.70 27.59 13.34
C GLU A 105 -9.31 28.21 13.48
N ILE A 106 -8.24 27.40 13.36
CA ILE A 106 -6.86 27.89 13.31
C ILE A 106 -6.66 28.83 12.10
N GLY A 107 -7.21 28.50 10.94
CA GLY A 107 -7.15 29.34 9.74
C GLY A 107 -7.77 30.73 9.99
N THR A 108 -8.94 30.78 10.60
CA THR A 108 -9.61 32.02 10.99
C THR A 108 -8.76 32.85 11.97
N TYR A 109 -8.27 32.20 13.01
CA TYR A 109 -7.39 32.84 14.00
C TYR A 109 -6.12 33.42 13.36
N LYS A 110 -5.47 32.68 12.47
CA LYS A 110 -4.28 33.14 11.76
C LYS A 110 -4.57 34.34 10.86
N LYS A 111 -5.70 34.33 10.16
CA LYS A 111 -6.16 35.47 9.34
C LYS A 111 -6.32 36.73 10.19
N GLU A 112 -7.00 36.63 11.33
CA GLU A 112 -7.27 37.74 12.22
C GLU A 112 -6.00 38.36 12.84
N HIS A 113 -4.97 37.52 13.05
CA HIS A 113 -3.72 37.90 13.74
C HIS A 113 -2.54 38.08 12.76
N GLY A 114 -2.72 37.96 11.46
CA GLY A 114 -1.64 38.12 10.47
C GLY A 114 -0.57 37.07 10.55
N ILE A 115 -0.91 35.82 10.99
CA ILE A 115 0.02 34.72 11.17
C ILE A 115 0.09 33.87 9.89
N THR A 116 1.31 33.44 9.50
CA THR A 116 1.51 32.59 8.33
C THR A 116 0.87 31.21 8.50
N VAL A 117 0.29 30.65 7.41
CA VAL A 117 -0.33 29.32 7.43
C VAL A 117 0.72 28.24 7.67
N LEU A 118 1.76 28.26 6.89
CA LEU A 118 2.82 27.24 6.96
C LEU A 118 3.82 27.56 8.06
N GLN A 119 4.03 26.60 8.97
CA GLN A 119 5.00 26.66 10.05
C GLN A 119 5.85 25.39 10.00
N ALA A 120 7.00 25.44 9.32
CA ALA A 120 7.85 24.27 9.05
C ALA A 120 8.28 23.52 10.33
N GLY A 121 8.56 24.22 11.43
CA GLY A 121 8.91 23.60 12.71
C GLY A 121 7.76 22.74 13.26
N ARG A 122 6.52 23.21 13.18
CA ARG A 122 5.34 22.46 13.63
C ARG A 122 5.04 21.25 12.73
N TYR A 123 5.28 21.37 11.44
CA TYR A 123 5.15 20.27 10.50
C TYR A 123 6.07 19.10 10.86
N ASN A 124 7.37 19.37 11.01
CA ASN A 124 8.36 18.36 11.36
C ASN A 124 8.07 17.69 12.71
N GLU A 125 7.69 18.50 13.71
CA GLU A 125 7.29 17.99 15.03
C GLU A 125 6.13 16.99 14.94
N ILE A 126 5.12 17.29 14.11
CA ILE A 126 3.96 16.40 13.91
C ILE A 126 4.42 15.08 13.29
N LEU A 127 5.21 15.10 12.22
CA LEU A 127 5.64 13.89 11.52
C LEU A 127 6.47 12.98 12.44
N GLU A 128 7.47 13.53 13.16
CA GLU A 128 8.31 12.77 14.06
C GLU A 128 7.50 12.17 15.21
N LYS A 129 6.68 12.98 15.86
CA LYS A 129 5.84 12.53 16.98
C LYS A 129 4.86 11.42 16.57
N ARG A 130 4.22 11.55 15.39
CA ARG A 130 3.22 10.58 14.93
C ARG A 130 3.87 9.31 14.39
N GLY A 131 5.02 9.42 13.73
CA GLY A 131 5.83 8.25 13.37
C GLY A 131 6.20 7.41 14.59
N ALA A 132 6.78 8.03 15.62
CA ALA A 132 7.14 7.35 16.87
C ALA A 132 5.92 6.75 17.61
N GLN A 133 4.77 7.43 17.62
CA GLN A 133 3.53 6.86 18.18
C GLN A 133 3.02 5.67 17.40
N GLY A 134 3.14 5.69 16.06
CA GLY A 134 2.79 4.56 15.21
C GLY A 134 3.61 3.31 15.55
N GLU A 135 4.91 3.46 15.70
CA GLU A 135 5.80 2.35 16.10
C GLU A 135 5.40 1.73 17.42
N GLN A 136 5.04 2.53 18.43
CA GLN A 136 4.55 2.05 19.71
C GLN A 136 3.24 1.23 19.60
N CYS A 137 2.47 1.46 18.54
CA CYS A 137 1.25 0.73 18.23
C CYS A 137 1.48 -0.42 17.21
N GLY A 138 2.72 -0.74 16.88
CA GLY A 138 3.06 -1.82 15.95
C GLY A 138 2.87 -1.47 14.47
N MET A 139 2.76 -0.17 14.13
CA MET A 139 2.65 0.31 12.76
C MET A 139 4.02 0.79 12.25
N ASP A 140 4.19 0.75 10.93
CA ASP A 140 5.39 1.30 10.29
C ASP A 140 5.45 2.83 10.43
N SER A 141 6.62 3.36 10.83
CA SER A 141 6.83 4.79 11.05
C SER A 141 6.64 5.61 9.78
N GLU A 142 7.13 5.13 8.65
CA GLU A 142 7.01 5.82 7.36
C GLU A 142 5.57 5.80 6.84
N PHE A 143 4.85 4.73 7.07
CA PHE A 143 3.41 4.67 6.81
C PHE A 143 2.66 5.74 7.59
N MET A 144 2.94 5.88 8.90
CA MET A 144 2.31 6.90 9.74
C MET A 144 2.68 8.32 9.32
N LYS A 145 3.94 8.57 8.97
CA LYS A 145 4.39 9.87 8.46
C LYS A 145 3.62 10.26 7.19
N LYS A 146 3.48 9.35 6.22
CA LYS A 146 2.72 9.59 4.98
C LYS A 146 1.25 9.95 5.23
N ILE A 147 0.58 9.25 6.17
CA ILE A 147 -0.80 9.58 6.54
C ILE A 147 -0.87 11.00 7.12
N PHE A 148 0.00 11.34 8.07
CA PHE A 148 -0.03 12.65 8.71
C PHE A 148 0.45 13.78 7.81
N GLU A 149 1.29 13.51 6.82
CA GLU A 149 1.63 14.42 5.73
C GLU A 149 0.38 14.78 4.90
N ALA A 150 -0.34 13.78 4.39
CA ALA A 150 -1.58 14.00 3.64
C ALA A 150 -2.64 14.77 4.45
N ILE A 151 -2.80 14.43 5.73
CA ILE A 151 -3.70 15.14 6.64
C ILE A 151 -3.25 16.58 6.87
N HIS A 152 -1.95 16.85 6.93
CA HIS A 152 -1.40 18.19 7.10
C HIS A 152 -1.61 19.03 5.84
N GLU A 153 -1.34 18.48 4.66
CA GLU A 153 -1.59 19.14 3.37
C GLU A 153 -3.04 19.60 3.24
N GLU A 154 -3.99 18.71 3.56
CA GLU A 154 -5.41 19.06 3.55
C GLU A 154 -5.75 20.17 4.57
N SER A 155 -5.11 20.13 5.76
CA SER A 155 -5.29 21.20 6.75
C SER A 155 -4.78 22.55 6.27
N VAL A 156 -3.63 22.57 5.61
CA VAL A 156 -3.07 23.80 5.00
C VAL A 156 -3.97 24.29 3.87
N ARG A 157 -4.46 23.41 3.01
CA ARG A 157 -5.38 23.76 1.93
C ARG A 157 -6.64 24.46 2.48
N GLN A 158 -7.27 23.90 3.51
CA GLN A 158 -8.47 24.50 4.12
C GLN A 158 -8.18 25.84 4.82
N GLN A 159 -7.02 25.99 5.47
CA GLN A 159 -6.63 27.27 6.06
C GLN A 159 -6.40 28.35 4.98
N MET A 160 -5.75 27.98 3.86
CA MET A 160 -5.52 28.89 2.73
C MET A 160 -6.82 29.36 2.09
N GLU A 161 -7.83 28.49 1.98
CA GLU A 161 -9.16 28.90 1.50
C GLU A 161 -9.84 29.96 2.40
N ILE A 162 -9.59 29.91 3.71
CA ILE A 162 -10.13 30.88 4.66
C ILE A 162 -9.39 32.22 4.57
N ILE A 163 -8.06 32.17 4.44
CA ILE A 163 -7.23 33.39 4.39
C ILE A 163 -7.45 34.14 3.08
N ASN A 164 -7.67 33.47 1.96
CA ASN A 164 -7.85 34.07 0.64
C ASN A 164 -9.28 34.57 0.36
N LYS A 165 -10.23 34.25 1.23
CA LYS A 165 -11.59 34.85 1.22
C LYS A 165 -11.64 36.16 1.99
#